data_fb18f584cbcbd2d388d2b64af8d6cdb2
#
_entry.id   fb18f584cbcbd2d388d2b64af8d6cdb2
#
_cell.length_a   1.000
_cell.length_b   1.000
_cell.length_c   1.000
_cell.angle_alpha   90.00
_cell.angle_beta   90.00
_cell.angle_gamma   90.00
#
_symmetry.space_group_name_H-M   'P 1'
#
loop_
_entity.id
_entity.type
_entity.pdbx_description
1 polymer ?
#
loop_
_entity_poly.entity_id
_entity_poly.type
_entity_poly.pdbx_seq_one_letter_code
_entity_poly.pdbx_strand_id
1 'polypeptide(L)'
;MSLFNLKNKSILITGSSRGIGKSIAHQCALHGANVIISSRKLEACEKTANEINNEVGNEVAFPIAANISDESQLDLLVESTRKQLGKIDVLVCNAATNPFMGSMLDMPSEKFDKVMNNNIKSNQVLCNLVLPEMIDRNDGAIIIISSIAAIKGSPILGAYNISKAADVMIVKNIAAEFGN
;
A
#
# COMPACT_ATOMS: atom_id res chain seq x y z
N MET A 1 -11.34 22.88 -14.88
CA MET A 1 -10.46 22.01 -14.05
C MET A 1 -11.30 20.86 -13.51
N SER A 2 -10.86 19.62 -13.67
CA SER A 2 -11.52 18.48 -13.01
C SER A 2 -11.36 18.62 -11.49
N LEU A 3 -12.41 18.33 -10.72
CA LEU A 3 -12.39 18.37 -9.25
C LEU A 3 -11.35 17.39 -8.66
N PHE A 4 -11.03 16.33 -9.39
CA PHE A 4 -10.06 15.28 -9.04
C PHE A 4 -8.98 15.22 -10.12
N ASN A 5 -7.95 16.04 -10.00
CA ASN A 5 -6.84 16.06 -10.94
C ASN A 5 -5.57 15.53 -10.25
N LEU A 6 -5.09 14.37 -10.70
CA LEU A 6 -3.86 13.72 -10.24
C LEU A 6 -2.73 13.79 -11.28
N LYS A 7 -2.84 14.70 -12.27
CA LYS A 7 -1.82 14.84 -13.31
C LYS A 7 -0.43 15.08 -12.70
N ASN A 8 0.55 14.34 -13.19
CA ASN A 8 1.94 14.36 -12.72
C ASN A 8 2.16 13.85 -11.27
N LYS A 9 1.18 13.23 -10.63
CA LYS A 9 1.38 12.55 -9.35
C LYS A 9 1.87 11.13 -9.59
N SER A 10 2.88 10.72 -8.83
CA SER A 10 3.49 9.39 -8.83
C SER A 10 3.00 8.62 -7.61
N ILE A 11 2.32 7.50 -7.82
CA ILE A 11 1.63 6.76 -6.75
C ILE A 11 2.14 5.31 -6.67
N LEU A 12 2.66 4.92 -5.52
CA LEU A 12 2.99 3.53 -5.21
C LEU A 12 1.85 2.88 -4.44
N ILE A 13 1.32 1.75 -4.96
CA ILE A 13 0.18 1.04 -4.35
C ILE A 13 0.53 -0.43 -4.13
N THR A 14 0.62 -0.86 -2.88
CA THR A 14 0.86 -2.27 -2.56
C THR A 14 -0.42 -3.12 -2.68
N GLY A 15 -0.28 -4.39 -3.10
CA GLY A 15 -1.43 -5.29 -3.29
C GLY A 15 -2.38 -4.85 -4.40
N SER A 16 -1.86 -4.19 -5.43
CA SER A 16 -2.67 -3.54 -6.48
C SER A 16 -2.92 -4.39 -7.74
N SER A 17 -2.52 -5.67 -7.74
CA SER A 17 -2.83 -6.56 -8.88
C SER A 17 -4.29 -7.05 -8.91
N ARG A 18 -5.11 -6.77 -7.89
CA ARG A 18 -6.52 -7.16 -7.80
C ARG A 18 -7.28 -6.37 -6.72
N GLY A 19 -8.62 -6.51 -6.70
CA GLY A 19 -9.49 -6.00 -5.62
C GLY A 19 -9.38 -4.49 -5.42
N ILE A 20 -9.37 -4.06 -4.15
CA ILE A 20 -9.36 -2.64 -3.76
C ILE A 20 -8.13 -1.92 -4.32
N GLY A 21 -6.94 -2.49 -4.18
CA GLY A 21 -5.71 -1.88 -4.70
C GLY A 21 -5.72 -1.68 -6.21
N LYS A 22 -6.24 -2.65 -6.99
CA LYS A 22 -6.41 -2.50 -8.44
C LYS A 22 -7.40 -1.37 -8.77
N SER A 23 -8.52 -1.30 -8.06
CA SER A 23 -9.52 -0.24 -8.25
C SER A 23 -8.95 1.15 -7.93
N ILE A 24 -8.16 1.28 -6.85
CA ILE A 24 -7.46 2.53 -6.52
C ILE A 24 -6.50 2.92 -7.64
N ALA A 25 -5.64 1.99 -8.09
CA ALA A 25 -4.68 2.24 -9.16
C ALA A 25 -5.37 2.69 -10.45
N HIS A 26 -6.42 2.00 -10.83
CA HIS A 26 -7.22 2.30 -12.01
C HIS A 26 -7.83 3.71 -11.96
N GLN A 27 -8.49 4.05 -10.85
CA GLN A 27 -9.09 5.39 -10.69
C GLN A 27 -8.02 6.50 -10.66
N CYS A 28 -6.90 6.27 -9.97
CA CYS A 28 -5.79 7.24 -9.98
C CYS A 28 -5.24 7.47 -11.39
N ALA A 29 -5.07 6.41 -12.19
CA ALA A 29 -4.60 6.49 -13.57
C ALA A 29 -5.59 7.25 -14.47
N LEU A 30 -6.90 6.97 -14.36
CA LEU A 30 -7.95 7.71 -15.07
C LEU A 30 -7.96 9.20 -14.76
N HIS A 31 -7.51 9.59 -13.57
CA HIS A 31 -7.38 11.00 -13.16
C HIS A 31 -6.01 11.61 -13.45
N GLY A 32 -5.15 10.89 -14.18
CA GLY A 32 -3.88 11.39 -14.73
C GLY A 32 -2.64 11.10 -13.92
N ALA A 33 -2.70 10.24 -12.90
CA ALA A 33 -1.54 9.80 -12.15
C ALA A 33 -0.74 8.73 -12.88
N ASN A 34 0.58 8.67 -12.62
CA ASN A 34 1.39 7.49 -12.87
C ASN A 34 1.34 6.57 -11.66
N VAL A 35 1.10 5.28 -11.87
CA VAL A 35 0.86 4.33 -10.79
C VAL A 35 1.78 3.10 -10.87
N ILE A 36 2.33 2.67 -9.75
CA ILE A 36 3.02 1.39 -9.63
C ILE A 36 2.03 0.33 -9.18
N ILE A 37 1.94 -0.73 -9.97
CA ILE A 37 1.17 -1.93 -9.67
C ILE A 37 2.08 -2.95 -9.00
N SER A 38 1.89 -3.19 -7.71
CA SER A 38 2.77 -4.09 -6.95
C SER A 38 2.02 -5.21 -6.25
N SER A 39 2.51 -6.42 -6.43
CA SER A 39 2.13 -7.63 -5.70
C SER A 39 3.25 -8.67 -5.83
N ARG A 40 3.10 -9.84 -5.17
CA ARG A 40 4.13 -10.90 -5.17
C ARG A 40 4.39 -11.55 -6.54
N LYS A 41 3.45 -11.49 -7.48
CA LYS A 41 3.54 -12.14 -8.79
C LYS A 41 3.65 -11.07 -9.88
N LEU A 42 4.78 -11.02 -10.57
CA LEU A 42 5.03 -10.05 -11.63
C LEU A 42 3.98 -10.15 -12.74
N GLU A 43 3.68 -11.35 -13.21
CA GLU A 43 2.65 -11.60 -14.25
C GLU A 43 1.29 -10.98 -13.91
N ALA A 44 0.86 -11.06 -12.62
CA ALA A 44 -0.38 -10.45 -12.19
C ALA A 44 -0.32 -8.91 -12.16
N CYS A 45 0.86 -8.36 -11.89
CA CYS A 45 1.09 -6.91 -11.96
C CYS A 45 1.09 -6.43 -13.41
N GLU A 46 1.79 -7.12 -14.30
CA GLU A 46 1.85 -6.84 -15.76
C GLU A 46 0.46 -6.88 -16.38
N LYS A 47 -0.32 -7.94 -16.09
CA LYS A 47 -1.70 -8.02 -16.56
C LYS A 47 -2.53 -6.81 -16.15
N THR A 48 -2.46 -6.42 -14.88
CA THR A 48 -3.23 -5.27 -14.37
C THR A 48 -2.73 -3.95 -14.94
N ALA A 49 -1.42 -3.76 -15.07
CA ALA A 49 -0.85 -2.57 -15.68
C ALA A 49 -1.28 -2.42 -17.15
N ASN A 50 -1.23 -3.51 -17.92
CA ASN A 50 -1.66 -3.53 -19.32
C ASN A 50 -3.16 -3.21 -19.46
N GLU A 51 -4.03 -3.76 -18.59
CA GLU A 51 -5.45 -3.45 -18.59
C GLU A 51 -5.70 -1.94 -18.36
N ILE A 52 -5.02 -1.35 -17.37
CA ILE A 52 -5.13 0.09 -17.07
C ILE A 52 -4.60 0.94 -18.24
N ASN A 53 -3.41 0.62 -18.77
CA ASN A 53 -2.79 1.35 -19.86
C ASN A 53 -3.64 1.33 -21.13
N ASN A 54 -4.23 0.18 -21.45
CA ASN A 54 -5.14 0.04 -22.60
C ASN A 54 -6.40 0.92 -22.47
N GLU A 55 -6.97 0.99 -21.27
CA GLU A 55 -8.16 1.78 -21.02
C GLU A 55 -7.89 3.29 -21.01
N VAL A 56 -6.76 3.70 -20.39
CA VAL A 56 -6.33 5.11 -20.34
C VAL A 56 -5.81 5.58 -21.72
N GLY A 57 -5.32 4.66 -22.56
CA GLY A 57 -4.73 4.96 -23.85
C GLY A 57 -3.29 5.50 -23.79
N ASN A 58 -2.63 5.41 -22.64
CA ASN A 58 -1.25 5.84 -22.39
C ASN A 58 -0.57 4.91 -21.41
N GLU A 59 0.77 4.88 -21.43
CA GLU A 59 1.58 4.12 -20.47
C GLU A 59 1.72 4.91 -19.18
N VAL A 60 0.84 4.62 -18.21
CA VAL A 60 0.76 5.30 -16.90
C VAL A 60 0.81 4.32 -15.72
N ALA A 61 0.65 3.02 -15.96
CA ALA A 61 0.71 1.96 -14.96
C ALA A 61 1.92 1.05 -15.22
N PHE A 62 2.76 0.85 -14.20
CA PHE A 62 4.03 0.13 -14.31
C PHE A 62 4.07 -1.01 -13.30
N PRO A 63 4.39 -2.26 -13.72
CA PRO A 63 4.42 -3.41 -12.83
C PRO A 63 5.76 -3.52 -12.10
N ILE A 64 5.72 -3.69 -10.78
CA ILE A 64 6.89 -4.03 -9.97
C ILE A 64 6.49 -5.10 -8.95
N ALA A 65 7.08 -6.30 -9.05
CA ALA A 65 6.79 -7.36 -8.08
C ALA A 65 7.53 -7.12 -6.77
N ALA A 66 6.82 -7.30 -5.64
CA ALA A 66 7.42 -7.29 -4.32
C ALA A 66 6.60 -8.13 -3.33
N ASN A 67 7.28 -8.85 -2.46
CA ASN A 67 6.71 -9.54 -1.32
C ASN A 67 6.82 -8.65 -0.08
N ILE A 68 5.71 -8.16 0.44
CA ILE A 68 5.68 -7.27 1.60
C ILE A 68 6.20 -7.90 2.90
N SER A 69 6.37 -9.24 2.94
CA SER A 69 6.98 -9.91 4.10
C SER A 69 8.51 -9.79 4.15
N ASP A 70 9.13 -9.28 3.11
CA ASP A 70 10.57 -9.20 2.91
C ASP A 70 11.01 -7.74 2.79
N GLU A 71 11.72 -7.24 3.81
CA GLU A 71 12.17 -5.84 3.86
C GLU A 71 13.05 -5.47 2.68
N SER A 72 13.95 -6.36 2.26
CA SER A 72 14.83 -6.09 1.11
C SER A 72 14.04 -5.87 -0.18
N GLN A 73 12.90 -6.55 -0.34
CA GLN A 73 12.01 -6.32 -1.48
C GLN A 73 11.20 -5.03 -1.35
N LEU A 74 10.93 -4.56 -0.13
CA LEU A 74 10.32 -3.24 0.07
C LEU A 74 11.30 -2.10 -0.29
N ASP A 75 12.57 -2.23 0.09
CA ASP A 75 13.64 -1.30 -0.32
C ASP A 75 13.72 -1.23 -1.85
N LEU A 76 13.84 -2.39 -2.51
CA LEU A 76 13.91 -2.48 -3.97
C LEU A 76 12.64 -1.95 -4.66
N LEU A 77 11.46 -2.15 -4.06
CA LEU A 77 10.20 -1.62 -4.58
C LEU A 77 10.20 -0.09 -4.60
N VAL A 78 10.62 0.53 -3.50
CA VAL A 78 10.68 1.99 -3.38
C VAL A 78 11.74 2.57 -4.32
N GLU A 79 12.94 1.98 -4.37
CA GLU A 79 14.02 2.39 -5.28
C GLU A 79 13.61 2.26 -6.76
N SER A 80 13.00 1.12 -7.12
CA SER A 80 12.51 0.90 -8.50
C SER A 80 11.39 1.87 -8.85
N THR A 81 10.53 2.21 -7.90
CA THR A 81 9.48 3.22 -8.09
C THR A 81 10.09 4.60 -8.38
N ARG A 82 11.10 5.00 -7.60
CA ARG A 82 11.83 6.26 -7.84
C ARG A 82 12.53 6.28 -9.21
N LYS A 83 13.16 5.16 -9.57
CA LYS A 83 13.81 5.02 -10.89
C LYS A 83 12.80 5.15 -12.03
N GLN A 84 11.60 4.59 -11.89
CA GLN A 84 10.55 4.60 -12.91
C GLN A 84 9.82 5.94 -13.01
N LEU A 85 9.51 6.56 -11.86
CA LEU A 85 8.61 7.71 -11.79
C LEU A 85 9.30 9.01 -11.31
N GLY A 86 10.57 8.95 -10.92
CA GLY A 86 11.37 10.08 -10.42
C GLY A 86 11.15 10.41 -8.95
N LYS A 87 9.95 10.21 -8.42
CA LYS A 87 9.56 10.50 -7.02
C LYS A 87 8.33 9.67 -6.63
N ILE A 88 8.00 9.70 -5.33
CA ILE A 88 6.75 9.13 -4.83
C ILE A 88 5.94 10.26 -4.16
N ASP A 89 4.85 10.68 -4.80
CA ASP A 89 3.96 11.70 -4.23
C ASP A 89 2.94 11.07 -3.26
N VAL A 90 2.51 9.84 -3.55
CA VAL A 90 1.53 9.14 -2.72
C VAL A 90 1.95 7.69 -2.51
N LEU A 91 1.95 7.26 -1.26
CA LEU A 91 2.07 5.84 -0.88
C LEU A 91 0.70 5.32 -0.45
N VAL A 92 0.25 4.22 -1.05
CA VAL A 92 -0.96 3.50 -0.64
C VAL A 92 -0.58 2.12 -0.12
N CYS A 93 -0.58 1.94 1.20
CA CYS A 93 -0.42 0.66 1.87
C CYS A 93 -1.76 -0.08 1.89
N ASN A 94 -1.99 -0.91 0.85
CA ASN A 94 -3.23 -1.68 0.71
C ASN A 94 -3.02 -3.18 0.92
N ALA A 95 -1.81 -3.70 0.69
CA ALA A 95 -1.53 -5.12 0.88
C ALA A 95 -1.71 -5.52 2.35
N ALA A 96 -2.46 -6.59 2.58
CA ALA A 96 -2.66 -7.17 3.91
C ALA A 96 -2.92 -8.68 3.81
N THR A 97 -2.79 -9.37 4.92
CA THR A 97 -3.06 -10.80 5.05
C THR A 97 -3.86 -11.10 6.30
N ASN A 98 -4.71 -12.13 6.21
CA ASN A 98 -5.37 -12.74 7.36
C ASN A 98 -5.37 -14.27 7.17
N PRO A 99 -4.31 -14.97 7.60
CA PRO A 99 -4.13 -16.41 7.36
C PRO A 99 -4.88 -17.32 8.35
N PHE A 100 -5.59 -16.74 9.32
CA PHE A 100 -6.31 -17.48 10.35
C PHE A 100 -7.64 -16.81 10.69
N MET A 101 -8.69 -17.61 10.79
CA MET A 101 -10.02 -17.21 11.27
C MET A 101 -10.46 -18.22 12.34
N GLY A 102 -10.63 -17.73 13.58
CA GLY A 102 -10.98 -18.55 14.74
C GLY A 102 -10.71 -17.83 16.05
N SER A 103 -10.87 -18.56 17.17
CA SER A 103 -10.61 -18.06 18.51
C SER A 103 -9.15 -17.60 18.67
N MET A 104 -8.93 -16.51 19.41
CA MET A 104 -7.57 -16.10 19.81
C MET A 104 -6.84 -17.18 20.63
N LEU A 105 -7.58 -18.05 21.34
CA LEU A 105 -7.00 -19.14 22.11
C LEU A 105 -6.36 -20.20 21.22
N ASP A 106 -6.87 -20.37 20.01
CA ASP A 106 -6.41 -21.38 19.06
C ASP A 106 -5.46 -20.80 17.99
N MET A 107 -5.11 -19.51 18.11
CA MET A 107 -4.26 -18.81 17.15
C MET A 107 -2.82 -19.29 17.19
N PRO A 108 -2.29 -19.95 16.12
CA PRO A 108 -0.88 -20.32 16.07
C PRO A 108 0.02 -19.07 16.06
N SER A 109 1.10 -19.10 16.86
CA SER A 109 2.04 -17.96 16.96
C SER A 109 2.59 -17.54 15.60
N GLU A 110 2.92 -18.49 14.73
CA GLU A 110 3.42 -18.24 13.38
C GLU A 110 2.41 -17.48 12.50
N LYS A 111 1.10 -17.70 12.71
CA LYS A 111 0.05 -16.97 11.99
C LYS A 111 -0.11 -15.55 12.53
N PHE A 112 -0.01 -15.40 13.86
CA PHE A 112 0.02 -14.09 14.52
C PHE A 112 1.20 -13.27 14.00
N ASP A 113 2.42 -13.82 14.06
CA ASP A 113 3.65 -13.16 13.60
C ASP A 113 3.55 -12.75 12.13
N LYS A 114 2.97 -13.61 11.29
CA LYS A 114 2.74 -13.32 9.88
C LYS A 114 1.80 -12.12 9.69
N VAL A 115 0.73 -12.01 10.50
CA VAL A 115 -0.16 -10.83 10.44
C VAL A 115 0.58 -9.58 10.88
N MET A 116 1.32 -9.61 11.99
CA MET A 116 2.07 -8.47 12.50
C MET A 116 3.13 -8.00 11.51
N ASN A 117 3.91 -8.94 10.96
CA ASN A 117 4.94 -8.62 9.96
C ASN A 117 4.34 -8.03 8.68
N ASN A 118 3.31 -8.67 8.12
CA ASN A 118 2.78 -8.28 6.82
C ASN A 118 1.88 -7.03 6.88
N ASN A 119 1.12 -6.84 7.94
CA ASN A 119 0.12 -5.77 7.99
C ASN A 119 0.64 -4.52 8.73
N ILE A 120 1.58 -4.69 9.69
CA ILE A 120 2.08 -3.58 10.49
C ILE A 120 3.51 -3.23 10.07
N LYS A 121 4.45 -4.17 10.21
CA LYS A 121 5.87 -3.91 9.98
C LYS A 121 6.13 -3.45 8.54
N SER A 122 5.52 -4.12 7.54
CA SER A 122 5.70 -3.72 6.14
C SER A 122 5.21 -2.28 5.88
N ASN A 123 4.07 -1.89 6.45
CA ASN A 123 3.55 -0.53 6.31
C ASN A 123 4.47 0.50 6.98
N GLN A 124 4.99 0.19 8.18
CA GLN A 124 5.95 1.07 8.87
C GLN A 124 7.25 1.22 8.08
N VAL A 125 7.81 0.12 7.53
CA VAL A 125 9.01 0.15 6.68
C VAL A 125 8.78 1.02 5.45
N LEU A 126 7.69 0.81 4.72
CA LEU A 126 7.35 1.62 3.54
C LEU A 126 7.19 3.10 3.88
N CYS A 127 6.51 3.42 4.98
CA CYS A 127 6.39 4.80 5.44
C CYS A 127 7.76 5.42 5.70
N ASN A 128 8.65 4.73 6.42
CA ASN A 128 9.99 5.21 6.72
C ASN A 128 10.84 5.45 5.46
N LEU A 129 10.65 4.62 4.42
CA LEU A 129 11.36 4.76 3.16
C LEU A 129 10.92 5.97 2.33
N VAL A 130 9.64 6.36 2.39
CA VAL A 130 9.12 7.46 1.56
C VAL A 130 9.04 8.80 2.29
N LEU A 131 8.91 8.80 3.61
CA LEU A 131 8.77 10.02 4.43
C LEU A 131 9.88 11.04 4.22
N PRO A 132 11.19 10.68 4.19
CA PRO A 132 12.25 11.67 4.05
C PRO A 132 12.07 12.57 2.82
N GLU A 133 11.80 11.99 1.66
CA GLU A 133 11.60 12.76 0.42
C GLU A 133 10.32 13.61 0.43
N MET A 134 9.27 13.16 1.12
CA MET A 134 8.02 13.92 1.28
C MET A 134 8.22 15.12 2.21
N ILE A 135 8.96 14.93 3.30
CA ILE A 135 9.33 16.00 4.25
C ILE A 135 10.18 17.05 3.54
N ASP A 136 11.24 16.63 2.84
CA ASP A 136 12.15 17.54 2.12
C ASP A 136 11.43 18.40 1.09
N ARG A 137 10.41 17.88 0.44
CA ARG A 137 9.57 18.61 -0.53
C ARG A 137 8.43 19.39 0.10
N ASN A 138 8.13 19.14 1.37
CA ASN A 138 6.90 19.62 2.04
C ASN A 138 5.63 19.29 1.21
N ASP A 139 5.62 18.12 0.54
CA ASP A 139 4.48 17.62 -0.26
C ASP A 139 4.52 16.10 -0.30
N GLY A 140 3.41 15.47 0.04
CA GLY A 140 3.22 14.02 -0.02
C GLY A 140 1.96 13.58 0.68
N ALA A 141 1.53 12.34 0.42
CA ALA A 141 0.42 11.74 1.12
C ALA A 141 0.67 10.24 1.38
N ILE A 142 0.33 9.78 2.57
CA ILE A 142 0.37 8.36 2.96
C ILE A 142 -1.05 7.91 3.29
N ILE A 143 -1.51 6.86 2.62
CA ILE A 143 -2.82 6.25 2.81
C ILE A 143 -2.63 4.79 3.23
N ILE A 144 -3.19 4.40 4.36
CA ILE A 144 -3.21 2.99 4.80
C ILE A 144 -4.65 2.48 4.76
N ILE A 145 -4.88 1.41 4.00
CA ILE A 145 -6.21 0.79 3.92
C ILE A 145 -6.46 -0.01 5.20
N SER A 146 -7.22 0.57 6.09
CA SER A 146 -7.62 -0.05 7.36
C SER A 146 -8.95 -0.82 7.20
N SER A 147 -9.71 -0.99 8.26
CA SER A 147 -10.95 -1.77 8.29
C SER A 147 -11.82 -1.32 9.44
N ILE A 148 -13.12 -1.63 9.39
CA ILE A 148 -14.01 -1.58 10.56
C ILE A 148 -13.46 -2.45 11.72
N ALA A 149 -12.65 -3.46 11.40
CA ALA A 149 -11.93 -4.30 12.34
C ALA A 149 -10.94 -3.51 13.24
N ALA A 150 -10.58 -2.28 12.86
CA ALA A 150 -9.73 -1.41 13.70
C ALA A 150 -10.46 -0.86 14.95
N ILE A 151 -11.79 -0.81 14.91
CA ILE A 151 -12.63 -0.19 15.97
C ILE A 151 -13.66 -1.15 16.55
N LYS A 152 -13.87 -2.31 15.91
CA LYS A 152 -14.86 -3.30 16.36
C LYS A 152 -14.18 -4.66 16.57
N GLY A 153 -14.29 -5.21 17.80
CA GLY A 153 -13.81 -6.56 18.10
C GLY A 153 -14.55 -7.64 17.31
N SER A 154 -13.89 -8.77 17.11
CA SER A 154 -14.46 -9.95 16.44
C SER A 154 -14.01 -11.21 17.15
N PRO A 155 -14.89 -12.20 17.35
CA PRO A 155 -14.52 -13.46 17.98
C PRO A 155 -13.61 -14.36 17.11
N ILE A 156 -13.45 -14.03 15.83
CA ILE A 156 -12.73 -14.86 14.85
C ILE A 156 -11.63 -14.14 14.07
N LEU A 157 -11.43 -12.84 14.27
CA LEU A 157 -10.48 -12.02 13.52
C LEU A 157 -9.43 -11.34 14.42
N GLY A 158 -9.14 -11.88 15.61
CA GLY A 158 -8.38 -11.18 16.65
C GLY A 158 -7.08 -10.53 16.18
N ALA A 159 -6.15 -11.28 15.61
CA ALA A 159 -4.88 -10.72 15.14
C ALA A 159 -5.06 -9.70 14.00
N TYR A 160 -6.00 -9.94 13.09
CA TYR A 160 -6.31 -9.00 12.02
C TYR A 160 -6.84 -7.67 12.59
N ASN A 161 -7.75 -7.74 13.59
CA ASN A 161 -8.27 -6.55 14.26
C ASN A 161 -7.15 -5.74 14.92
N ILE A 162 -6.23 -6.43 15.62
CA ILE A 162 -5.04 -5.79 16.23
C ILE A 162 -4.23 -5.08 15.16
N SER A 163 -3.95 -5.75 14.03
CA SER A 163 -3.17 -5.14 12.95
C SER A 163 -3.84 -3.92 12.35
N LYS A 164 -5.16 -3.94 12.19
CA LYS A 164 -5.90 -2.81 11.61
C LYS A 164 -6.05 -1.63 12.59
N ALA A 165 -6.08 -1.88 13.89
CA ALA A 165 -5.99 -0.84 14.91
C ALA A 165 -4.58 -0.20 14.93
N ALA A 166 -3.52 -1.01 14.77
CA ALA A 166 -2.15 -0.52 14.64
C ALA A 166 -1.97 0.37 13.40
N ASP A 167 -2.57 0.03 12.25
CA ASP A 167 -2.58 0.87 11.05
C ASP A 167 -3.08 2.29 11.34
N VAL A 168 -4.17 2.41 12.11
CA VAL A 168 -4.73 3.72 12.50
C VAL A 168 -3.75 4.50 13.38
N MET A 169 -3.04 3.81 14.29
CA MET A 169 -2.07 4.47 15.16
C MET A 169 -0.80 4.88 14.40
N ILE A 170 -0.33 4.08 13.44
CA ILE A 170 0.79 4.48 12.55
C ILE A 170 0.47 5.81 11.86
N VAL A 171 -0.71 5.91 11.23
CA VAL A 171 -1.13 7.15 10.54
C VAL A 171 -1.19 8.34 11.50
N LYS A 172 -1.78 8.15 12.70
CA LYS A 172 -1.87 9.22 13.69
C LYS A 172 -0.51 9.71 14.17
N ASN A 173 0.43 8.79 14.41
CA ASN A 173 1.79 9.15 14.84
C ASN A 173 2.53 9.91 13.73
N ILE A 174 2.49 9.41 12.49
CA ILE A 174 3.12 10.10 11.34
C ILE A 174 2.50 11.48 11.13
N ALA A 175 1.18 11.60 11.21
CA ALA A 175 0.50 12.90 11.08
C ALA A 175 0.83 13.86 12.22
N ALA A 176 0.99 13.37 13.46
CA ALA A 176 1.36 14.20 14.59
C ALA A 176 2.81 14.70 14.52
N GLU A 177 3.72 13.90 13.95
CA GLU A 177 5.15 14.23 13.86
C GLU A 177 5.50 15.06 12.64
N PHE A 178 4.88 14.77 11.48
CA PHE A 178 5.26 15.33 10.18
C PHE A 178 4.11 16.03 9.42
N GLY A 179 2.89 15.96 9.90
CA GLY A 179 1.72 16.57 9.25
C GLY A 179 1.53 18.01 9.69
N ASN A 180 2.03 18.96 8.92
CA ASN A 180 1.83 20.41 9.12
C ASN A 180 0.75 20.95 8.17
#